data_138d77f0718a8d8cf38e6e1070039c76
#
_entry.id   138d77f0718a8d8cf38e6e1070039c76
#
_cell.length_a   1.000
_cell.length_b   1.000
_cell.length_c   1.000
_cell.angle_alpha   90.00
_cell.angle_beta   90.00
_cell.angle_gamma   90.00
#
_symmetry.space_group_name_H-M   'P 1'
#
loop_
_entity.id
_entity.type
_entity.pdbx_description
1 polymer ?
#
loop_
_entity_poly.entity_id
_entity_poly.type
_entity_poly.pdbx_seq_one_letter_code
_entity_poly.pdbx_strand_id
1 'polypeptide(L)'
;MLEVISIYGFSTFQDLGRSGFYSKGISRSGAADYYALFEGAALLDQDPNSTTLEFIGNGGTFNILEDCMVALTGATMPASLDQKPLDWNTSHYLFKGGKLNLGAPQNGRYSYLHLRGGFSAPKIFGSSSAQPSAGIGKYCFPKDILAQLEKNSELLKCLSIKPFDRFDSTTFRLVKSFQTNLFPSETVERFTETEFSIDNQSNRSGIKLTHTGSGF
;
A
#
# COMPACT_ATOMS: atom_id res chain seq x y z
N MET A 1 2.29 -1.82 19.70
CA MET A 1 2.39 -3.15 19.05
C MET A 1 1.00 -3.65 18.68
N LEU A 2 0.86 -4.28 17.52
CA LEU A 2 -0.39 -4.90 17.04
C LEU A 2 -0.16 -6.40 16.85
N GLU A 3 -1.13 -7.22 17.23
CA GLU A 3 -1.16 -8.65 16.91
C GLU A 3 -2.13 -8.89 15.76
N VAL A 4 -1.70 -9.61 14.75
CA VAL A 4 -2.56 -10.00 13.63
C VAL A 4 -3.47 -11.15 14.03
N ILE A 5 -4.78 -10.91 14.06
CA ILE A 5 -5.78 -11.96 14.29
C ILE A 5 -6.16 -12.64 12.99
N SER A 6 -6.42 -11.84 11.95
CA SER A 6 -6.74 -12.34 10.62
C SER A 6 -6.31 -11.36 9.54
N ILE A 7 -5.96 -11.88 8.37
CA ILE A 7 -5.77 -11.13 7.12
C ILE A 7 -6.71 -11.77 6.10
N TYR A 8 -7.52 -10.94 5.45
CA TYR A 8 -8.55 -11.41 4.50
C TYR A 8 -8.09 -11.32 3.04
N GLY A 9 -6.97 -10.65 2.78
CA GLY A 9 -6.29 -10.54 1.50
C GLY A 9 -4.81 -10.85 1.66
N PHE A 10 -3.97 -10.05 1.03
CA PHE A 10 -2.51 -10.11 1.22
C PHE A 10 -2.03 -8.82 1.89
N SER A 11 -1.08 -8.94 2.79
CA SER A 11 -0.43 -7.76 3.37
C SER A 11 1.07 -7.95 3.50
N THR A 12 1.81 -6.85 3.26
CA THR A 12 3.27 -6.82 3.32
C THR A 12 3.74 -5.49 3.88
N PHE A 13 4.93 -5.48 4.49
CA PHE A 13 5.59 -4.23 4.82
C PHE A 13 6.12 -3.55 3.55
N GLN A 14 5.90 -2.25 3.46
CA GLN A 14 6.37 -1.40 2.39
C GLN A 14 6.92 -0.07 2.92
N ASP A 15 7.85 0.50 2.18
CA ASP A 15 8.39 1.85 2.33
C ASP A 15 8.52 2.52 0.93
N LEU A 16 9.39 3.49 0.72
CA LEU A 16 9.64 4.07 -0.60
C LEU A 16 10.41 3.13 -1.56
N GLY A 17 10.79 1.95 -1.08
CA GLY A 17 11.50 0.94 -1.87
C GLY A 17 13.02 1.14 -1.93
N ARG A 18 13.69 0.22 -2.60
CA ARG A 18 15.14 0.18 -2.79
C ARG A 18 15.55 0.64 -4.18
N SER A 19 16.68 1.32 -4.29
CA SER A 19 17.22 1.79 -5.59
C SER A 19 18.61 1.18 -5.84
N GLY A 20 19.02 1.13 -7.12
CA GLY A 20 20.38 0.73 -7.50
C GLY A 20 20.60 -0.77 -7.68
N PHE A 21 19.55 -1.61 -7.64
CA PHE A 21 19.69 -3.07 -7.70
C PHE A 21 19.08 -3.73 -8.95
N TYR A 22 18.56 -2.96 -9.90
CA TYR A 22 17.99 -3.51 -11.14
C TYR A 22 18.98 -4.37 -11.94
N SER A 23 20.26 -3.97 -11.98
CA SER A 23 21.32 -4.74 -12.65
C SER A 23 21.56 -6.11 -12.00
N LYS A 24 21.09 -6.32 -10.77
CA LYS A 24 21.11 -7.59 -10.04
C LYS A 24 19.79 -8.34 -10.08
N GLY A 25 18.84 -7.91 -10.91
CA GLY A 25 17.53 -8.52 -11.02
C GLY A 25 16.57 -8.22 -9.86
N ILE A 26 16.92 -7.27 -8.97
CA ILE A 26 16.09 -6.92 -7.81
C ILE A 26 15.32 -5.65 -8.14
N SER A 27 14.00 -5.74 -8.09
CA SER A 27 13.12 -4.59 -8.34
C SER A 27 13.18 -3.58 -7.20
N ARG A 28 12.77 -2.33 -7.50
CA ARG A 28 12.63 -1.30 -6.49
C ARG A 28 11.68 -1.68 -5.37
N SER A 29 10.61 -2.42 -5.66
CA SER A 29 9.49 -2.62 -4.73
C SER A 29 8.92 -1.27 -4.25
N GLY A 30 8.66 -1.12 -2.98
CA GLY A 30 8.05 0.08 -2.42
C GLY A 30 6.52 -0.02 -2.45
N ALA A 31 5.81 0.92 -1.85
CA ALA A 31 4.36 0.98 -1.88
C ALA A 31 3.83 1.09 -3.33
N ALA A 32 2.69 0.46 -3.61
CA ALA A 32 2.05 0.57 -4.93
C ALA A 32 1.44 1.98 -5.12
N ASP A 33 0.93 2.57 -4.05
CA ASP A 33 0.44 3.95 -4.01
C ASP A 33 1.37 4.82 -3.17
N TYR A 34 2.30 5.51 -3.83
CA TYR A 34 3.26 6.41 -3.16
C TYR A 34 2.60 7.58 -2.45
N TYR A 35 1.50 8.12 -2.99
CA TYR A 35 0.80 9.23 -2.36
C TYR A 35 0.30 8.84 -0.97
N ALA A 36 -0.17 7.61 -0.81
CA ALA A 36 -0.61 7.10 0.48
C ALA A 36 0.49 7.13 1.55
N LEU A 37 1.77 6.91 1.17
CA LEU A 37 2.90 7.03 2.11
C LEU A 37 3.08 8.47 2.59
N PHE A 38 3.02 9.45 1.70
CA PHE A 38 3.15 10.87 2.05
C PHE A 38 1.95 11.36 2.86
N GLU A 39 0.75 10.88 2.54
CA GLU A 39 -0.47 11.16 3.31
C GLU A 39 -0.37 10.62 4.73
N GLY A 40 0.05 9.36 4.91
CA GLY A 40 0.27 8.75 6.21
C GLY A 40 1.38 9.43 7.01
N ALA A 41 2.47 9.83 6.35
CA ALA A 41 3.56 10.59 6.97
C ALA A 41 3.09 11.95 7.48
N ALA A 42 2.30 12.68 6.68
CA ALA A 42 1.74 13.97 7.09
C ALA A 42 0.76 13.84 8.27
N LEU A 43 -0.05 12.76 8.31
CA LEU A 43 -0.99 12.49 9.38
C LEU A 43 -0.32 12.12 10.71
N LEU A 44 0.89 11.56 10.67
CA LEU A 44 1.61 11.06 11.84
C LEU A 44 2.88 11.86 12.17
N ASP A 45 3.16 12.94 11.41
CA ASP A 45 4.36 13.75 11.56
C ASP A 45 5.64 12.89 11.58
N GLN A 46 5.87 12.14 10.48
CA GLN A 46 7.00 11.21 10.36
C GLN A 46 7.56 11.18 8.93
N ASP A 47 8.71 10.51 8.75
CA ASP A 47 9.34 10.32 7.44
C ASP A 47 8.41 9.49 6.51
N PRO A 48 8.16 9.93 5.27
CA PRO A 48 7.43 9.13 4.28
C PRO A 48 8.08 7.77 3.97
N ASN A 49 9.37 7.60 4.27
CA ASN A 49 10.08 6.33 4.16
C ASN A 49 9.90 5.42 5.39
N SER A 50 9.05 5.81 6.34
CA SER A 50 8.69 4.94 7.47
C SER A 50 7.99 3.68 6.97
N THR A 51 8.36 2.53 7.52
CA THR A 51 7.74 1.25 7.16
C THR A 51 6.26 1.26 7.50
N THR A 52 5.42 0.95 6.52
CA THR A 52 3.98 0.84 6.63
C THR A 52 3.49 -0.55 6.26
N LEU A 53 2.28 -0.91 6.67
CA LEU A 53 1.62 -2.15 6.25
C LEU A 53 0.70 -1.85 5.06
N GLU A 54 1.01 -2.44 3.90
CA GLU A 54 0.20 -2.38 2.69
C GLU A 54 -0.74 -3.58 2.64
N PHE A 55 -2.01 -3.35 2.34
CA PHE A 55 -3.00 -4.38 2.03
C PHE A 55 -3.27 -4.41 0.53
N ILE A 56 -3.33 -5.61 -0.01
CA ILE A 56 -3.69 -5.88 -1.40
C ILE A 56 -5.06 -6.55 -1.39
N GLY A 57 -6.09 -5.82 -1.75
CA GLY A 57 -7.48 -6.23 -1.56
C GLY A 57 -7.91 -6.06 -0.09
N ASN A 58 -8.53 -7.09 0.48
CA ASN A 58 -9.16 -7.01 1.80
C ASN A 58 -8.15 -6.78 2.94
N GLY A 59 -8.59 -6.08 3.98
CA GLY A 59 -7.83 -5.79 5.17
C GLY A 59 -7.70 -6.97 6.15
N GLY A 60 -7.92 -6.72 7.43
CA GLY A 60 -7.76 -7.71 8.48
C GLY A 60 -8.21 -7.22 9.85
N THR A 61 -8.01 -8.06 10.85
CA THR A 61 -8.33 -7.78 12.26
C THR A 61 -7.06 -7.82 13.10
N PHE A 62 -6.92 -6.86 14.00
CA PHE A 62 -5.74 -6.68 14.83
C PHE A 62 -6.13 -6.43 16.30
N ASN A 63 -5.46 -7.09 17.25
CA ASN A 63 -5.50 -6.71 18.64
C ASN A 63 -4.46 -5.63 18.93
N ILE A 64 -4.82 -4.64 19.74
CA ILE A 64 -3.91 -3.58 20.16
C ILE A 64 -3.23 -4.03 21.45
N LEU A 65 -1.93 -4.33 21.37
CA LEU A 65 -1.14 -4.81 22.51
C LEU A 65 -0.54 -3.68 23.34
N GLU A 66 -0.33 -2.52 22.76
CA GLU A 66 0.18 -1.30 23.40
C GLU A 66 -0.52 -0.09 22.78
N ASP A 67 -0.69 0.97 23.57
CA ASP A 67 -1.19 2.25 23.06
C ASP A 67 -0.34 2.72 21.89
N CYS A 68 -0.98 3.18 20.83
CA CYS A 68 -0.28 3.64 19.64
C CYS A 68 -1.13 4.60 18.82
N MET A 69 -0.48 5.36 17.96
CA MET A 69 -1.13 6.20 16.97
C MET A 69 -0.95 5.64 15.58
N VAL A 70 -2.03 5.57 14.83
CA VAL A 70 -2.05 5.04 13.45
C VAL A 70 -2.68 6.02 12.49
N ALA A 71 -2.43 5.86 11.20
CA ALA A 71 -3.16 6.53 10.14
C ALA A 71 -3.61 5.52 9.07
N LEU A 72 -4.75 5.79 8.45
CA LEU A 72 -5.35 4.98 7.40
C LEU A 72 -5.39 5.78 6.11
N THR A 73 -4.77 5.27 5.02
CA THR A 73 -4.67 5.97 3.74
C THR A 73 -4.81 5.01 2.55
N GLY A 74 -4.76 5.56 1.33
CA GLY A 74 -4.92 4.78 0.11
C GLY A 74 -6.39 4.43 -0.19
N ALA A 75 -6.64 3.29 -0.83
CA ALA A 75 -7.98 2.82 -1.15
C ALA A 75 -8.83 2.70 0.12
N THR A 76 -9.99 3.37 0.12
CA THR A 76 -10.86 3.46 1.29
C THR A 76 -11.46 2.11 1.67
N MET A 77 -11.32 1.74 2.94
CA MET A 77 -11.94 0.56 3.54
C MET A 77 -12.85 0.98 4.70
N PRO A 78 -13.95 0.27 4.96
CA PRO A 78 -14.61 0.36 6.26
C PRO A 78 -13.62 0.00 7.37
N ALA A 79 -13.44 0.89 8.33
CA ALA A 79 -12.56 0.71 9.48
C ALA A 79 -13.34 0.87 10.78
N SER A 80 -12.98 0.11 11.81
CA SER A 80 -13.59 0.27 13.13
C SER A 80 -12.63 -0.13 14.25
N LEU A 81 -12.74 0.56 15.39
CA LEU A 81 -12.12 0.20 16.67
C LEU A 81 -13.23 -0.20 17.63
N ASP A 82 -13.21 -1.43 18.13
CA ASP A 82 -14.25 -1.97 19.03
C ASP A 82 -15.67 -1.71 18.51
N GLN A 83 -15.89 -1.97 17.20
CA GLN A 83 -17.15 -1.76 16.47
C GLN A 83 -17.52 -0.27 16.22
N LYS A 84 -16.77 0.69 16.76
CA LYS A 84 -16.97 2.11 16.48
C LYS A 84 -16.27 2.48 15.16
N PRO A 85 -16.98 3.08 14.20
CA PRO A 85 -16.37 3.48 12.92
C PRO A 85 -15.18 4.42 13.12
N LEU A 86 -14.17 4.23 12.28
CA LEU A 86 -13.02 5.13 12.15
C LEU A 86 -13.05 5.78 10.77
N ASP A 87 -12.72 7.07 10.73
CA ASP A 87 -12.63 7.82 9.50
C ASP A 87 -11.37 7.42 8.72
N TRP A 88 -11.49 7.33 7.39
CA TRP A 88 -10.37 7.12 6.48
C TRP A 88 -9.64 8.44 6.22
N ASN A 89 -8.39 8.38 5.79
CA ASN A 89 -7.51 9.55 5.62
C ASN A 89 -7.37 10.40 6.90
N THR A 90 -7.33 9.70 8.03
CA THR A 90 -7.33 10.28 9.37
C THR A 90 -6.36 9.52 10.25
N SER A 91 -5.72 10.21 11.19
CA SER A 91 -4.94 9.57 12.25
C SER A 91 -5.81 9.30 13.47
N HIS A 92 -5.56 8.17 14.13
CA HIS A 92 -6.34 7.68 15.27
C HIS A 92 -5.43 7.24 16.39
N TYR A 93 -5.85 7.51 17.62
CA TYR A 93 -5.23 6.94 18.81
C TYR A 93 -5.92 5.62 19.16
N LEU A 94 -5.15 4.56 19.24
CA LEU A 94 -5.61 3.22 19.58
C LEU A 94 -5.12 2.83 20.97
N PHE A 95 -6.03 2.40 21.82
CA PHE A 95 -5.73 2.00 23.19
C PHE A 95 -5.49 0.50 23.29
N LYS A 96 -4.57 0.11 24.17
CA LYS A 96 -4.31 -1.29 24.52
C LYS A 96 -5.59 -2.03 24.88
N GLY A 97 -5.73 -3.25 24.38
CA GLY A 97 -6.89 -4.11 24.56
C GLY A 97 -7.99 -3.91 23.52
N GLY A 98 -7.93 -2.81 22.73
CA GLY A 98 -8.87 -2.58 21.64
C GLY A 98 -8.64 -3.53 20.46
N LYS A 99 -9.65 -3.63 19.58
CA LYS A 99 -9.64 -4.44 18.37
C LYS A 99 -9.89 -3.57 17.15
N LEU A 100 -8.88 -3.45 16.27
CA LEU A 100 -8.97 -2.76 14.99
C LEU A 100 -9.45 -3.74 13.92
N ASN A 101 -10.50 -3.38 13.17
CA ASN A 101 -10.99 -4.12 12.01
C ASN A 101 -10.89 -3.25 10.76
N LEU A 102 -10.34 -3.81 9.68
CA LEU A 102 -10.26 -3.21 8.36
C LEU A 102 -10.97 -4.15 7.38
N GLY A 103 -11.95 -3.63 6.62
CA GLY A 103 -12.81 -4.42 5.74
C GLY A 103 -12.28 -4.58 4.32
N ALA A 104 -13.20 -4.68 3.36
CA ALA A 104 -12.88 -4.71 1.93
C ALA A 104 -12.79 -3.28 1.37
N PRO A 105 -11.89 -3.02 0.39
CA PRO A 105 -11.81 -1.71 -0.23
C PRO A 105 -13.08 -1.40 -1.03
N GLN A 106 -13.56 -0.16 -0.95
CA GLN A 106 -14.72 0.31 -1.68
C GLN A 106 -14.36 0.75 -3.10
N ASN A 107 -13.17 1.32 -3.26
CA ASN A 107 -12.56 1.70 -4.53
C ASN A 107 -11.05 1.51 -4.45
N GLY A 108 -10.40 1.31 -5.57
CA GLY A 108 -8.97 1.02 -5.60
C GLY A 108 -8.62 -0.40 -5.11
N ARG A 109 -7.33 -0.65 -4.90
CA ARG A 109 -6.83 -2.00 -4.57
C ARG A 109 -5.82 -2.02 -3.43
N TYR A 110 -5.14 -0.91 -3.18
CA TYR A 110 -4.05 -0.81 -2.21
C TYR A 110 -4.40 0.15 -1.09
N SER A 111 -4.45 -0.35 0.13
CA SER A 111 -4.75 0.40 1.34
C SER A 111 -3.60 0.29 2.32
N TYR A 112 -3.45 1.25 3.21
CA TYR A 112 -2.30 1.34 4.10
C TYR A 112 -2.71 1.58 5.54
N LEU A 113 -2.07 0.85 6.44
CA LEU A 113 -2.04 1.12 7.88
C LEU A 113 -0.65 1.61 8.23
N HIS A 114 -0.57 2.88 8.63
CA HIS A 114 0.65 3.49 9.13
C HIS A 114 0.67 3.44 10.65
N LEU A 115 1.82 3.19 11.23
CA LEU A 115 2.07 3.27 12.66
C LEU A 115 3.04 4.42 12.90
N ARG A 116 2.75 5.28 13.87
CA ARG A 116 3.67 6.35 14.22
C ARG A 116 5.00 5.78 14.69
N GLY A 117 6.12 6.30 14.15
CA GLY A 117 7.46 5.74 14.31
C GLY A 117 7.75 4.52 13.44
N GLY A 118 6.84 4.16 12.52
CA GLY A 118 6.98 3.06 11.57
C GLY A 118 6.87 1.67 12.20
N PHE A 119 6.62 0.67 11.37
CA PHE A 119 6.71 -0.72 11.78
C PHE A 119 8.16 -1.21 11.78
N SER A 120 8.51 -2.04 12.75
CA SER A 120 9.80 -2.73 12.79
C SER A 120 9.78 -3.89 11.81
N ALA A 121 10.59 -3.79 10.75
CA ALA A 121 10.78 -4.86 9.76
C ALA A 121 12.23 -4.93 9.31
N PRO A 122 12.75 -6.11 8.93
CA PRO A 122 14.11 -6.25 8.42
C PRO A 122 14.31 -5.39 7.16
N LYS A 123 15.41 -4.63 7.13
CA LYS A 123 15.81 -3.89 5.93
C LYS A 123 16.76 -4.74 5.08
N ILE A 124 16.39 -5.02 3.85
CA ILE A 124 17.20 -5.73 2.86
C ILE A 124 17.54 -4.74 1.75
N PHE A 125 18.81 -4.53 1.50
CA PHE A 125 19.30 -3.50 0.56
C PHE A 125 18.76 -2.09 0.87
N GLY A 126 18.72 -1.74 2.17
CA GLY A 126 18.32 -0.42 2.66
C GLY A 126 16.80 -0.17 2.73
N SER A 127 15.96 -1.15 2.41
CA SER A 127 14.50 -1.01 2.39
C SER A 127 13.81 -2.18 3.11
N SER A 128 12.73 -1.90 3.81
CA SER A 128 11.84 -2.90 4.41
C SER A 128 10.75 -3.40 3.45
N SER A 129 10.69 -2.85 2.24
CA SER A 129 9.70 -3.26 1.24
C SER A 129 9.85 -4.73 0.87
N ALA A 130 8.78 -5.48 1.05
CA ALA A 130 8.74 -6.89 0.70
C ALA A 130 8.54 -7.10 -0.81
N GLN A 131 9.18 -8.14 -1.31
CA GLN A 131 8.98 -8.72 -2.64
C GLN A 131 9.01 -10.23 -2.52
N PRO A 132 7.93 -10.86 -2.04
CA PRO A 132 7.92 -12.31 -1.73
C PRO A 132 8.26 -13.18 -2.93
N SER A 133 7.91 -12.78 -4.16
CA SER A 133 8.28 -13.48 -5.39
C SER A 133 9.78 -13.57 -5.65
N ALA A 134 10.57 -12.67 -5.06
CA ALA A 134 12.03 -12.68 -5.09
C ALA A 134 12.65 -13.17 -3.77
N GLY A 135 11.87 -13.74 -2.86
CA GLY A 135 12.33 -14.18 -1.54
C GLY A 135 12.70 -13.04 -0.58
N ILE A 136 12.29 -11.81 -0.86
CA ILE A 136 12.58 -10.64 -0.04
C ILE A 136 11.37 -10.29 0.81
N GLY A 137 11.51 -10.34 2.15
CA GLY A 137 10.41 -10.13 3.08
C GLY A 137 9.39 -11.27 3.04
N LYS A 138 8.26 -11.08 3.71
CA LYS A 138 7.18 -12.05 3.79
C LYS A 138 5.82 -11.36 3.79
N TYR A 139 4.76 -12.12 3.56
CA TYR A 139 3.40 -11.72 3.89
C TYR A 139 3.20 -11.73 5.41
N CYS A 140 2.26 -10.91 5.89
CA CYS A 140 1.81 -10.98 7.27
C CYS A 140 0.76 -12.09 7.42
N PHE A 141 0.87 -12.84 8.49
CA PHE A 141 -0.01 -13.96 8.81
C PHE A 141 -0.63 -13.79 10.20
N PRO A 142 -1.75 -14.48 10.48
CA PRO A 142 -2.30 -14.56 11.84
C PRO A 142 -1.23 -14.97 12.86
N LYS A 143 -1.26 -14.32 14.04
CA LYS A 143 -0.30 -14.41 15.15
C LYS A 143 1.02 -13.66 14.95
N ASP A 144 1.26 -13.03 13.79
CA ASP A 144 2.39 -12.12 13.67
C ASP A 144 2.21 -10.93 14.61
N ILE A 145 3.31 -10.52 15.26
CA ILE A 145 3.38 -9.32 16.09
C ILE A 145 4.02 -8.20 15.27
N LEU A 146 3.26 -7.15 15.03
CA LEU A 146 3.72 -5.97 14.31
C LEU A 146 4.24 -4.96 15.32
N ALA A 147 5.56 -4.97 15.52
CA ALA A 147 6.21 -4.09 16.47
C ALA A 147 6.43 -2.69 15.86
N GLN A 148 6.41 -1.67 16.72
CA GLN A 148 6.79 -0.30 16.39
C GLN A 148 8.32 -0.20 16.37
N LEU A 149 8.89 0.50 15.37
CA LEU A 149 10.34 0.68 15.24
C LEU A 149 10.84 1.72 16.25
N GLU A 150 10.20 2.90 16.27
CA GLU A 150 10.57 3.99 17.17
C GLU A 150 9.40 4.34 18.08
N LYS A 151 9.58 4.15 19.39
CA LYS A 151 8.58 4.55 20.39
C LYS A 151 8.62 6.08 20.55
N ASN A 152 7.56 6.74 20.11
CA ASN A 152 7.36 8.15 20.33
C ASN A 152 6.23 8.34 21.35
N SER A 153 6.56 8.91 22.49
CA SER A 153 5.63 9.12 23.62
C SER A 153 4.81 10.41 23.51
N GLU A 154 5.14 11.28 22.56
CA GLU A 154 4.34 12.51 22.35
C GLU A 154 2.98 12.18 21.77
N LEU A 155 1.93 12.63 22.43
CA LEU A 155 0.56 12.57 21.92
C LEU A 155 0.38 13.66 20.87
N LEU A 156 0.27 13.27 19.61
CA LEU A 156 -0.15 14.19 18.55
C LEU A 156 -1.66 14.35 18.56
N LYS A 157 -2.10 15.54 18.15
CA LYS A 157 -3.51 15.74 17.81
C LYS A 157 -3.88 14.86 16.61
N CYS A 158 -5.04 14.21 16.69
CA CYS A 158 -5.58 13.50 15.53
C CYS A 158 -5.84 14.49 14.38
N LEU A 159 -5.36 14.16 13.21
CA LEU A 159 -5.44 14.95 11.97
C LEU A 159 -6.27 14.20 10.94
N SER A 160 -6.95 14.95 10.09
CA SER A 160 -7.64 14.45 8.90
C SER A 160 -7.17 15.24 7.70
N ILE A 161 -7.01 14.58 6.56
CA ILE A 161 -6.65 15.20 5.29
C ILE A 161 -7.67 14.88 4.22
N LYS A 162 -7.82 15.81 3.26
CA LYS A 162 -8.49 15.51 2.00
C LYS A 162 -7.44 14.96 1.04
N PRO A 163 -7.46 13.67 0.68
CA PRO A 163 -6.47 13.10 -0.21
C PRO A 163 -6.59 13.69 -1.62
N PHE A 164 -5.51 13.60 -2.38
CA PHE A 164 -5.57 13.83 -3.82
C PHE A 164 -6.48 12.77 -4.45
N ASP A 165 -7.49 13.26 -5.19
CA ASP A 165 -8.43 12.39 -5.90
C ASP A 165 -7.71 11.65 -7.03
N ARG A 166 -7.49 10.34 -6.85
CA ARG A 166 -6.82 9.45 -7.80
C ARG A 166 -7.57 8.16 -8.07
N PHE A 167 -8.70 7.96 -7.39
CA PHE A 167 -9.48 6.72 -7.49
C PHE A 167 -10.65 6.85 -8.47
N ASP A 168 -11.15 8.07 -8.71
CA ASP A 168 -12.31 8.34 -9.58
C ASP A 168 -11.88 8.84 -10.96
N SER A 169 -10.58 8.91 -11.25
CA SER A 169 -10.08 9.33 -12.57
C SER A 169 -10.34 8.27 -13.63
N THR A 170 -11.02 8.66 -14.69
CA THR A 170 -11.24 7.84 -15.91
C THR A 170 -10.18 8.10 -16.98
N THR A 171 -9.28 9.05 -16.76
CA THR A 171 -8.22 9.43 -17.70
C THR A 171 -6.86 9.05 -17.17
N PHE A 172 -6.15 8.23 -17.91
CA PHE A 172 -4.79 7.81 -17.57
C PHE A 172 -3.78 8.46 -18.53
N ARG A 173 -2.74 9.06 -17.94
CA ARG A 173 -1.61 9.59 -18.71
C ARG A 173 -0.55 8.51 -18.85
N LEU A 174 -0.19 8.18 -20.10
CA LEU A 174 0.83 7.20 -20.41
C LEU A 174 2.13 7.89 -20.82
N VAL A 175 3.24 7.30 -20.42
CA VAL A 175 4.58 7.74 -20.83
C VAL A 175 5.18 6.64 -21.72
N LYS A 176 5.67 7.02 -22.87
CA LYS A 176 6.38 6.10 -23.77
C LYS A 176 7.62 5.56 -23.06
N SER A 177 7.81 4.24 -23.08
CA SER A 177 9.04 3.60 -22.61
C SER A 177 10.11 3.61 -23.72
N PHE A 178 11.35 3.29 -23.37
CA PHE A 178 12.43 3.11 -24.36
C PHE A 178 12.15 1.98 -25.36
N GLN A 179 11.26 1.04 -25.03
CA GLN A 179 10.85 -0.04 -25.91
C GLN A 179 9.71 0.35 -26.88
N THR A 180 9.04 1.46 -26.63
CA THR A 180 7.91 1.90 -27.48
C THR A 180 8.35 2.13 -28.93
N ASN A 181 9.59 2.56 -29.15
CA ASN A 181 10.14 2.76 -30.49
C ASN A 181 10.42 1.47 -31.27
N LEU A 182 10.29 0.29 -30.64
CA LEU A 182 10.37 -1.01 -31.31
C LEU A 182 9.08 -1.39 -32.02
N PHE A 183 7.98 -0.67 -31.75
CA PHE A 183 6.69 -0.89 -32.39
C PHE A 183 6.49 0.09 -33.54
N PRO A 184 5.82 -0.34 -34.64
CA PRO A 184 5.36 0.56 -35.68
C PRO A 184 4.48 1.69 -35.10
N SER A 185 4.55 2.89 -35.66
CA SER A 185 3.74 4.03 -35.23
C SER A 185 2.23 3.72 -35.26
N GLU A 186 1.78 3.02 -36.28
CA GLU A 186 0.39 2.57 -36.42
C GLU A 186 -0.06 1.68 -35.24
N THR A 187 0.83 0.82 -34.72
CA THR A 187 0.53 0.00 -33.54
C THR A 187 0.37 0.87 -32.29
N VAL A 188 1.20 1.88 -32.14
CA VAL A 188 1.13 2.81 -30.99
C VAL A 188 -0.15 3.66 -31.06
N GLU A 189 -0.54 4.12 -32.24
CA GLU A 189 -1.79 4.86 -32.46
C GLU A 189 -3.00 3.97 -32.15
N ARG A 190 -3.04 2.76 -32.72
CA ARG A 190 -4.10 1.79 -32.47
C ARG A 190 -4.26 1.44 -30.99
N PHE A 191 -3.16 1.37 -30.24
CA PHE A 191 -3.20 1.14 -28.79
C PHE A 191 -4.02 2.22 -28.05
N THR A 192 -3.92 3.49 -28.45
CA THR A 192 -4.67 4.58 -27.81
C THR A 192 -6.16 4.59 -28.15
N GLU A 193 -6.56 3.92 -29.23
CA GLU A 193 -7.93 3.83 -29.72
C GLU A 193 -8.63 2.51 -29.33
N THR A 194 -7.85 1.56 -28.79
CA THR A 194 -8.38 0.23 -28.44
C THR A 194 -8.94 0.20 -27.04
N GLU A 195 -10.09 -0.40 -26.86
CA GLU A 195 -10.67 -0.69 -25.56
C GLU A 195 -10.01 -1.94 -24.96
N PHE A 196 -9.50 -1.81 -23.74
CA PHE A 196 -8.83 -2.88 -23.02
C PHE A 196 -9.56 -3.25 -21.74
N SER A 197 -9.48 -4.51 -21.39
CA SER A 197 -9.83 -5.02 -20.07
C SER A 197 -8.58 -5.40 -19.29
N ILE A 198 -8.61 -5.18 -17.97
CA ILE A 198 -7.51 -5.59 -17.09
C ILE A 198 -7.60 -7.09 -16.83
N ASP A 199 -6.52 -7.82 -17.15
CA ASP A 199 -6.42 -9.26 -16.91
C ASP A 199 -6.22 -9.55 -15.40
N ASN A 200 -6.79 -10.67 -14.94
CA ASN A 200 -6.67 -11.12 -13.55
C ASN A 200 -5.23 -11.45 -13.13
N GLN A 201 -4.31 -11.68 -14.08
CA GLN A 201 -2.88 -11.88 -13.82
C GLN A 201 -2.13 -10.57 -13.56
N SER A 202 -2.81 -9.42 -13.65
CA SER A 202 -2.23 -8.12 -13.32
C SER A 202 -1.78 -8.07 -11.87
N ASN A 203 -0.60 -7.48 -11.63
CA ASN A 203 -0.02 -7.33 -10.31
C ASN A 203 0.67 -5.96 -10.18
N ARG A 204 1.29 -5.69 -9.02
CA ARG A 204 1.96 -4.42 -8.76
C ARG A 204 3.15 -4.10 -9.69
N SER A 205 3.73 -5.12 -10.35
CA SER A 205 4.87 -4.95 -11.25
C SER A 205 4.43 -4.64 -12.68
N GLY A 206 3.19 -5.00 -13.06
CA GLY A 206 2.67 -4.77 -14.39
C GLY A 206 1.18 -5.07 -14.49
N ILE A 207 0.49 -4.21 -15.22
CA ILE A 207 -0.92 -4.42 -15.56
C ILE A 207 -0.97 -5.08 -16.92
N LYS A 208 -1.49 -6.31 -16.97
CA LYS A 208 -1.74 -7.03 -18.20
C LYS A 208 -3.09 -6.60 -18.76
N LEU A 209 -3.07 -6.14 -20.00
CA LEU A 209 -4.26 -5.72 -20.72
C LEU A 209 -4.65 -6.78 -21.73
N THR A 210 -5.95 -7.03 -21.88
CA THR A 210 -6.55 -7.90 -22.89
C THR A 210 -7.55 -7.11 -23.71
N HIS A 211 -7.74 -7.49 -24.97
CA HIS A 211 -8.73 -6.91 -25.89
C HIS A 211 -9.34 -8.02 -26.75
N THR A 212 -10.48 -7.73 -27.37
CA THR A 212 -11.25 -8.71 -28.18
C THR A 212 -10.90 -8.72 -29.67
N GLY A 213 -10.03 -7.80 -30.13
CA GLY A 213 -9.62 -7.68 -31.53
C GLY A 213 -8.47 -8.61 -31.93
N SER A 214 -8.08 -8.53 -33.21
CA SER A 214 -6.82 -9.16 -33.70
C SER A 214 -5.62 -8.58 -32.95
N GLY A 215 -4.59 -9.39 -32.72
CA GLY A 215 -3.38 -8.99 -31.99
C GLY A 215 -2.73 -7.69 -32.49
N PHE A 216 -1.95 -7.07 -31.63
CA PHE A 216 -1.09 -5.92 -31.95
C PHE A 216 0.13 -6.36 -32.70
#